data_dd3740c9bca7b1302e0adbcaad20bf9f
#
_entry.id   dd3740c9bca7b1302e0adbcaad20bf9f
#
_cell.length_a   1.000
_cell.length_b   1.000
_cell.length_c   1.000
_cell.angle_alpha   90.00
_cell.angle_beta   90.00
_cell.angle_gamma   90.00
#
_symmetry.space_group_name_H-M   'P 1'
#
loop_
_entity.id
_entity.type
_entity.pdbx_description
1 polymer ?
#
loop_
_entity_poly.entity_id
_entity_poly.type
_entity_poly.pdbx_seq_one_letter_code
_entity_poly.pdbx_strand_id
1 'polypeptide(L)'
;MTHPAPAWMRRANSIAAMRAMARAALPRAVFDFADGGAEDEHTLRRNETAFATIELLPRPLNGTSERDLSITLFGRQLSMPVIIGPTGLAGLFWPDGERCAARAASASGTAYCLSHGSVCTIEQLAECGAAPRWMQVFIYKDRGFTRELAERAAKSGYDALVLTVDNQLTGNRERDIRNGFSIPPQFGLAGLAGMALKAEWLWRMRREIGRITFGNYVRPGEASDIKLVAGRMAAMLDPTMSWSDVDELRKIWTGPLLLKGILHPMEAKTAVERGIDGLIVSNHGGRQLDGAPASIAVLPSIVEAVAGRVPVLLDGGVRRGSDVVKALALGAQACLVARPQLWGLAIAGEAGVAHMLELYRQEMSRVMGLCGIARIDDLGKDLVFTHSIDGRQP
;
A
#
# COMPACT_ATOMS: atom_id res chain seq x y z
N MET A 1 -12.63 -11.69 32.35
CA MET A 1 -13.71 -12.20 31.46
C MET A 1 -13.51 -11.52 30.10
N THR A 2 -13.04 -12.25 29.08
CA THR A 2 -12.88 -11.70 27.72
C THR A 2 -14.25 -11.59 27.08
N HIS A 3 -14.69 -10.38 26.80
CA HIS A 3 -15.90 -10.16 26.01
C HIS A 3 -15.79 -10.91 24.67
N PRO A 4 -16.85 -11.60 24.21
CA PRO A 4 -16.81 -12.29 22.95
C PRO A 4 -16.54 -11.28 21.81
N ALA A 5 -15.65 -11.64 20.89
CA ALA A 5 -15.31 -10.80 19.74
C ALA A 5 -16.58 -10.36 18.98
N PRO A 6 -16.69 -9.10 18.55
CA PRO A 6 -17.84 -8.59 17.82
C PRO A 6 -18.21 -9.49 16.62
N ALA A 7 -19.49 -9.61 16.31
CA ALA A 7 -19.98 -10.52 15.25
C ALA A 7 -19.32 -10.25 13.87
N TRP A 8 -19.02 -9.01 13.56
CA TRP A 8 -18.36 -8.66 12.32
C TRP A 8 -16.92 -9.22 12.22
N MET A 9 -16.16 -9.31 13.33
CA MET A 9 -14.81 -9.89 13.34
C MET A 9 -14.84 -11.39 12.99
N ARG A 10 -15.82 -12.13 13.49
CA ARG A 10 -15.97 -13.54 13.15
C ARG A 10 -16.26 -13.75 11.65
N ARG A 11 -16.99 -12.82 11.04
CA ARG A 11 -17.30 -12.84 9.59
C ARG A 11 -16.08 -12.37 8.76
N ALA A 12 -15.30 -11.44 9.26
CA ALA A 12 -14.08 -10.90 8.64
C ALA A 12 -12.85 -11.79 8.96
N ASN A 13 -12.96 -13.11 8.75
CA ASN A 13 -11.95 -14.10 9.13
C ASN A 13 -10.79 -14.24 8.12
N SER A 14 -10.78 -13.44 7.08
CA SER A 14 -9.74 -13.38 6.06
C SER A 14 -9.82 -12.07 5.27
N ILE A 15 -8.73 -11.71 4.61
CA ILE A 15 -8.70 -10.51 3.74
C ILE A 15 -9.73 -10.62 2.61
N ALA A 16 -9.97 -11.82 2.06
CA ALA A 16 -11.00 -12.05 1.06
C ALA A 16 -12.42 -11.82 1.61
N ALA A 17 -12.68 -12.29 2.84
CA ALA A 17 -13.95 -12.02 3.52
C ALA A 17 -14.15 -10.52 3.80
N MET A 18 -13.10 -9.82 4.22
CA MET A 18 -13.13 -8.36 4.40
C MET A 18 -13.44 -7.63 3.09
N ARG A 19 -12.83 -8.05 1.96
CA ARG A 19 -13.14 -7.50 0.63
C ARG A 19 -14.62 -7.67 0.27
N ALA A 20 -15.17 -8.86 0.51
CA ALA A 20 -16.60 -9.15 0.24
C ALA A 20 -17.53 -8.28 1.12
N MET A 21 -17.20 -8.12 2.42
CA MET A 21 -17.95 -7.26 3.34
C MET A 21 -17.86 -5.78 2.93
N ALA A 22 -16.68 -5.30 2.56
CA ALA A 22 -16.49 -3.93 2.08
C ALA A 22 -17.31 -3.67 0.80
N ARG A 23 -17.34 -4.62 -0.15
CA ARG A 23 -18.19 -4.56 -1.36
C ARG A 23 -19.67 -4.44 -1.02
N ALA A 24 -20.12 -5.15 0.00
CA ALA A 24 -21.50 -5.07 0.45
C ALA A 24 -21.83 -3.73 1.15
N ALA A 25 -20.86 -3.15 1.87
CA ALA A 25 -21.04 -1.93 2.66
C ALA A 25 -20.94 -0.63 1.83
N LEU A 26 -20.11 -0.59 0.80
CA LEU A 26 -19.79 0.61 0.04
C LEU A 26 -20.68 0.81 -1.19
N PRO A 27 -20.87 2.07 -1.64
CA PRO A 27 -21.33 2.36 -3.00
C PRO A 27 -20.37 1.74 -4.03
N ARG A 28 -20.91 1.27 -5.15
CA ARG A 28 -20.13 0.58 -6.18
C ARG A 28 -18.95 1.44 -6.68
N ALA A 29 -19.18 2.71 -6.95
CA ALA A 29 -18.13 3.61 -7.42
C ALA A 29 -16.97 3.75 -6.43
N VAL A 30 -17.25 3.83 -5.12
CA VAL A 30 -16.24 3.89 -4.06
C VAL A 30 -15.49 2.56 -3.93
N PHE A 31 -16.22 1.44 -3.99
CA PHE A 31 -15.58 0.11 -3.94
C PHE A 31 -14.69 -0.12 -5.16
N ASP A 32 -15.19 0.11 -6.37
CA ASP A 32 -14.46 -0.13 -7.62
C ASP A 32 -13.23 0.79 -7.74
N PHE A 33 -13.29 2.02 -7.22
CA PHE A 33 -12.13 2.92 -7.13
C PHE A 33 -10.95 2.29 -6.39
N ALA A 34 -11.20 1.60 -5.28
CA ALA A 34 -10.13 0.91 -4.54
C ALA A 34 -9.76 -0.44 -5.16
N ASP A 35 -10.77 -1.21 -5.59
CA ASP A 35 -10.66 -2.61 -5.97
C ASP A 35 -10.18 -2.80 -7.41
N GLY A 36 -10.46 -1.84 -8.29
CA GLY A 36 -10.17 -1.90 -9.73
C GLY A 36 -8.69 -1.78 -10.08
N GLY A 37 -8.37 -2.21 -11.29
CA GLY A 37 -7.08 -2.09 -11.96
C GLY A 37 -7.18 -1.23 -13.24
N ALA A 38 -6.12 -1.26 -14.05
CA ALA A 38 -6.10 -0.66 -15.37
C ALA A 38 -6.60 -1.65 -16.43
N GLU A 39 -7.22 -1.13 -17.49
CA GLU A 39 -7.65 -1.84 -18.70
C GLU A 39 -8.40 -3.14 -18.38
N ASP A 40 -7.92 -4.28 -18.88
CA ASP A 40 -8.50 -5.61 -18.67
C ASP A 40 -8.16 -6.25 -17.31
N GLU A 41 -7.39 -5.57 -16.46
CA GLU A 41 -6.98 -6.02 -15.12
C GLU A 41 -6.17 -7.32 -15.12
N HIS A 42 -5.42 -7.61 -16.17
CA HIS A 42 -4.54 -8.78 -16.22
C HIS A 42 -3.46 -8.72 -15.15
N THR A 43 -2.80 -7.56 -14.99
CA THR A 43 -1.76 -7.36 -13.96
C THR A 43 -2.36 -7.43 -12.56
N LEU A 44 -3.55 -6.86 -12.35
CA LEU A 44 -4.25 -6.95 -11.07
C LEU A 44 -4.46 -8.41 -10.65
N ARG A 45 -5.01 -9.24 -11.55
CA ARG A 45 -5.23 -10.67 -11.29
C ARG A 45 -3.92 -11.44 -11.12
N ARG A 46 -2.93 -11.16 -11.98
CA ARG A 46 -1.62 -11.80 -11.94
C ARG A 46 -0.90 -11.54 -10.62
N ASN A 47 -1.01 -10.34 -10.06
CA ASN A 47 -0.43 -10.01 -8.76
C ASN A 47 -0.90 -10.96 -7.65
N GLU A 48 -2.17 -11.36 -7.66
CA GLU A 48 -2.71 -12.28 -6.65
C GLU A 48 -2.37 -13.74 -6.98
N THR A 49 -2.52 -14.15 -8.25
CA THR A 49 -2.32 -15.55 -8.66
C THR A 49 -0.87 -15.97 -8.67
N ALA A 50 0.08 -15.05 -8.88
CA ALA A 50 1.52 -15.38 -8.87
C ALA A 50 2.01 -15.90 -7.52
N PHE A 51 1.41 -15.51 -6.41
CA PHE A 51 1.75 -16.10 -5.11
C PHE A 51 1.39 -17.59 -5.01
N ALA A 52 0.39 -18.07 -5.76
CA ALA A 52 -0.01 -19.47 -5.74
C ALA A 52 1.01 -20.40 -6.42
N THR A 53 1.87 -19.87 -7.29
CA THR A 53 2.94 -20.65 -7.95
C THR A 53 4.18 -20.84 -7.08
N ILE A 54 4.24 -20.18 -5.91
CA ILE A 54 5.33 -20.28 -4.96
C ILE A 54 4.87 -21.18 -3.83
N GLU A 55 5.55 -22.28 -3.60
CA GLU A 55 5.25 -23.23 -2.54
C GLU A 55 6.28 -23.12 -1.42
N LEU A 56 5.89 -23.46 -0.19
CA LEU A 56 6.78 -23.46 0.97
C LEU A 56 7.12 -24.90 1.36
N LEU A 57 8.38 -25.17 1.63
CA LEU A 57 8.89 -26.47 2.08
C LEU A 57 8.94 -26.50 3.62
N PRO A 58 8.03 -27.20 4.31
CA PRO A 58 8.00 -27.20 5.76
C PRO A 58 9.12 -28.05 6.38
N ARG A 59 9.67 -27.57 7.52
CA ARG A 59 10.65 -28.29 8.34
C ARG A 59 10.09 -28.53 9.74
N PRO A 60 9.17 -29.51 9.93
CA PRO A 60 8.27 -29.57 11.08
C PRO A 60 8.95 -29.95 12.41
N LEU A 61 10.17 -30.48 12.41
CA LEU A 61 10.85 -30.95 13.62
C LEU A 61 11.80 -29.91 14.24
N ASN A 62 11.68 -28.63 13.86
CA ASN A 62 12.57 -27.56 14.34
C ASN A 62 12.14 -26.93 15.70
N GLY A 63 11.01 -27.32 16.30
CA GLY A 63 10.63 -26.92 17.66
C GLY A 63 10.36 -25.42 17.83
N THR A 64 9.47 -24.84 17.05
CA THR A 64 9.15 -23.39 17.08
C THR A 64 7.96 -23.10 18.00
N SER A 65 8.15 -23.13 19.31
CA SER A 65 7.09 -22.79 20.29
C SER A 65 6.75 -21.28 20.26
N GLU A 66 7.76 -20.42 20.11
CA GLU A 66 7.63 -18.98 20.01
C GLU A 66 8.11 -18.50 18.63
N ARG A 67 7.44 -17.49 18.06
CA ARG A 67 7.80 -16.89 16.79
C ARG A 67 7.92 -15.38 16.94
N ASP A 68 9.07 -14.85 16.50
CA ASP A 68 9.35 -13.42 16.47
C ASP A 68 9.14 -12.90 15.04
N LEU A 69 8.14 -12.04 14.88
CA LEU A 69 7.80 -11.38 13.61
C LEU A 69 8.44 -9.99 13.47
N SER A 70 9.19 -9.54 14.48
CA SER A 70 9.77 -8.21 14.47
C SER A 70 10.88 -8.05 13.43
N ILE A 71 10.98 -6.85 12.88
CA ILE A 71 12.05 -6.44 11.97
C ILE A 71 12.57 -5.06 12.36
N THR A 72 13.80 -4.75 11.95
CA THR A 72 14.32 -3.38 11.98
C THR A 72 14.43 -2.84 10.57
N LEU A 73 13.80 -1.69 10.31
CA LEU A 73 13.79 -1.06 9.00
C LEU A 73 14.07 0.46 9.16
N PHE A 74 15.09 0.97 8.46
CA PHE A 74 15.54 2.36 8.54
C PHE A 74 15.73 2.86 9.99
N GLY A 75 16.33 2.01 10.84
CA GLY A 75 16.58 2.33 12.25
C GLY A 75 15.36 2.30 13.16
N ARG A 76 14.18 1.89 12.66
CA ARG A 76 12.94 1.74 13.41
C ARG A 76 12.59 0.27 13.57
N GLN A 77 12.26 -0.14 14.80
CA GLN A 77 11.73 -1.48 15.06
C GLN A 77 10.24 -1.53 14.72
N LEU A 78 9.86 -2.51 13.91
CA LEU A 78 8.47 -2.84 13.60
C LEU A 78 8.14 -4.21 14.19
N SER A 79 6.92 -4.37 14.69
CA SER A 79 6.46 -5.62 15.31
C SER A 79 6.18 -6.74 14.29
N MET A 80 6.13 -6.40 12.99
CA MET A 80 5.94 -7.33 11.88
C MET A 80 6.31 -6.66 10.55
N PRO A 81 6.69 -7.44 9.51
CA PRO A 81 7.10 -6.92 8.19
C PRO A 81 5.88 -6.60 7.28
N VAL A 82 4.82 -6.04 7.83
CA VAL A 82 3.63 -5.60 7.08
C VAL A 82 3.40 -4.12 7.35
N ILE A 83 3.49 -3.31 6.32
CA ILE A 83 3.38 -1.85 6.36
C ILE A 83 2.12 -1.42 5.64
N ILE A 84 1.39 -0.44 6.17
CA ILE A 84 0.26 0.13 5.45
C ILE A 84 0.77 1.04 4.33
N GLY A 85 0.54 0.62 3.09
CA GLY A 85 0.97 1.33 1.88
C GLY A 85 0.09 2.54 1.54
N PRO A 86 0.59 3.47 0.71
CA PRO A 86 -0.10 4.71 0.39
C PRO A 86 -1.37 4.45 -0.43
N THR A 87 -2.48 5.08 -0.01
CA THR A 87 -3.75 5.11 -0.73
C THR A 87 -4.34 6.51 -0.71
N GLY A 88 -4.80 6.98 -1.86
CA GLY A 88 -5.53 8.24 -1.94
C GLY A 88 -6.97 8.09 -1.43
N LEU A 89 -7.54 9.19 -0.91
CA LEU A 89 -8.95 9.32 -0.57
C LEU A 89 -9.48 8.25 0.41
N ALA A 90 -8.67 7.80 1.39
CA ALA A 90 -9.14 6.83 2.39
C ALA A 90 -10.32 7.37 3.21
N GLY A 91 -10.46 8.70 3.31
CA GLY A 91 -11.62 9.37 3.88
C GLY A 91 -12.96 9.07 3.19
N LEU A 92 -12.97 8.52 1.96
CA LEU A 92 -14.20 8.03 1.30
C LEU A 92 -14.73 6.73 1.91
N PHE A 93 -13.87 5.95 2.53
CA PHE A 93 -14.21 4.63 3.08
C PHE A 93 -14.71 4.73 4.52
N TRP A 94 -14.18 5.72 5.25
CA TRP A 94 -14.56 5.99 6.63
C TRP A 94 -14.25 7.46 6.97
N PRO A 95 -15.08 8.13 7.82
CA PRO A 95 -14.71 9.44 8.35
C PRO A 95 -13.31 9.42 8.95
N ASP A 96 -12.47 10.39 8.58
CA ASP A 96 -11.09 10.48 9.07
C ASP A 96 -10.23 9.22 8.75
N GLY A 97 -10.45 8.61 7.57
CA GLY A 97 -9.95 7.28 7.22
C GLY A 97 -8.45 7.12 7.31
N GLU A 98 -7.67 8.08 6.80
CA GLU A 98 -6.20 8.05 6.87
C GLU A 98 -5.71 8.08 8.32
N ARG A 99 -6.30 8.94 9.17
CA ARG A 99 -5.93 9.05 10.59
C ARG A 99 -6.33 7.81 11.37
N CYS A 100 -7.51 7.22 11.08
CA CYS A 100 -7.91 5.92 11.64
C CYS A 100 -6.90 4.82 11.28
N ALA A 101 -6.47 4.73 10.02
CA ALA A 101 -5.50 3.73 9.58
C ALA A 101 -4.12 3.95 10.22
N ALA A 102 -3.68 5.20 10.35
CA ALA A 102 -2.41 5.53 11.02
C ALA A 102 -2.41 5.16 12.51
N ARG A 103 -3.52 5.41 13.24
CA ARG A 103 -3.65 4.99 14.64
C ARG A 103 -3.64 3.47 14.78
N ALA A 104 -4.34 2.76 13.89
CA ALA A 104 -4.31 1.30 13.87
C ALA A 104 -2.91 0.74 13.59
N ALA A 105 -2.15 1.34 12.66
CA ALA A 105 -0.76 0.98 12.40
C ALA A 105 0.11 1.20 13.64
N SER A 106 -0.04 2.36 14.29
CA SER A 106 0.67 2.70 15.53
C SER A 106 0.39 1.69 16.65
N ALA A 107 -0.88 1.41 16.90
CA ALA A 107 -1.29 0.43 17.92
C ALA A 107 -0.80 -0.99 17.62
N SER A 108 -0.63 -1.33 16.33
CA SER A 108 -0.11 -2.63 15.90
C SER A 108 1.43 -2.67 15.82
N GLY A 109 2.12 -1.57 16.11
CA GLY A 109 3.58 -1.48 16.08
C GLY A 109 4.17 -1.56 14.66
N THR A 110 3.47 -1.03 13.63
CA THR A 110 3.96 -1.00 12.26
C THR A 110 3.90 0.40 11.64
N ALA A 111 4.47 0.58 10.43
CA ALA A 111 4.52 1.85 9.76
C ALA A 111 3.26 2.15 8.92
N TYR A 112 2.97 3.44 8.75
CA TYR A 112 1.94 3.97 7.86
C TYR A 112 2.55 4.90 6.81
N CYS A 113 2.26 4.66 5.54
CA CYS A 113 2.67 5.54 4.44
C CYS A 113 1.49 6.40 3.98
N LEU A 114 1.56 7.71 4.24
CA LEU A 114 0.57 8.67 3.76
C LEU A 114 0.72 8.89 2.27
N SER A 115 -0.39 8.87 1.54
CA SER A 115 -0.41 9.23 0.12
C SER A 115 -0.44 10.76 -0.06
N HIS A 116 0.21 11.26 -1.11
CA HIS A 116 0.05 12.64 -1.56
C HIS A 116 -1.43 13.02 -1.78
N GLY A 117 -2.22 12.06 -2.25
CA GLY A 117 -3.66 12.20 -2.54
C GLY A 117 -4.57 11.87 -1.35
N SER A 118 -4.11 12.05 -0.12
CA SER A 118 -4.91 11.86 1.09
C SER A 118 -5.93 12.98 1.29
N VAL A 119 -7.00 12.68 2.04
CA VAL A 119 -7.98 13.68 2.47
C VAL A 119 -7.40 14.56 3.58
N CYS A 120 -6.69 13.96 4.53
CA CYS A 120 -5.97 14.72 5.55
C CYS A 120 -4.65 15.27 5.04
N THR A 121 -4.16 16.35 5.64
CA THR A 121 -2.84 16.91 5.33
C THR A 121 -1.70 16.14 6.01
N ILE A 122 -0.47 16.41 5.58
CA ILE A 122 0.77 15.89 6.19
C ILE A 122 0.79 16.20 7.68
N GLU A 123 0.46 17.44 8.05
CA GLU A 123 0.48 17.94 9.43
C GLU A 123 -0.60 17.26 10.28
N GLN A 124 -1.83 17.17 9.76
CA GLN A 124 -2.93 16.50 10.46
C GLN A 124 -2.66 15.04 10.76
N LEU A 125 -1.97 14.32 9.86
CA LEU A 125 -1.58 12.94 10.13
C LEU A 125 -0.47 12.88 11.19
N ALA A 126 0.44 13.83 11.20
CA ALA A 126 1.54 13.88 12.17
C ALA A 126 1.07 13.93 13.62
N GLU A 127 -0.15 14.43 13.87
CA GLU A 127 -0.80 14.43 15.18
C GLU A 127 -1.29 13.04 15.65
N CYS A 128 -1.27 12.01 14.77
CA CYS A 128 -1.88 10.70 15.02
C CYS A 128 -0.92 9.65 15.55
N GLY A 129 -0.25 9.89 16.69
CA GLY A 129 0.53 8.85 17.38
C GLY A 129 1.98 8.72 16.92
N ALA A 130 2.69 7.72 17.50
CA ALA A 130 4.15 7.57 17.46
C ALA A 130 4.67 6.53 16.46
N ALA A 131 3.84 5.96 15.58
CA ALA A 131 4.28 4.98 14.58
C ALA A 131 5.24 5.60 13.58
N PRO A 132 6.16 4.83 12.99
CA PRO A 132 6.91 5.31 11.84
C PRO A 132 5.98 5.78 10.74
N ARG A 133 6.14 7.02 10.32
CA ARG A 133 5.32 7.67 9.29
C ARG A 133 6.16 7.93 8.05
N TRP A 134 5.67 7.46 6.92
CA TRP A 134 6.29 7.70 5.62
C TRP A 134 5.40 8.61 4.80
N MET A 135 5.98 9.47 3.98
CA MET A 135 5.25 10.32 3.05
C MET A 135 5.51 9.87 1.61
N GLN A 136 4.44 9.56 0.87
CA GLN A 136 4.55 9.26 -0.54
C GLN A 136 4.32 10.52 -1.37
N VAL A 137 5.23 10.75 -2.33
CA VAL A 137 5.19 11.88 -3.27
C VAL A 137 5.37 11.41 -4.71
N PHE A 138 5.02 12.29 -5.64
CA PHE A 138 5.35 12.20 -7.06
C PHE A 138 6.31 13.32 -7.44
N ILE A 139 6.96 13.17 -8.62
CA ILE A 139 7.54 14.30 -9.32
C ILE A 139 6.44 14.97 -10.15
N TYR A 140 6.24 16.26 -9.92
CA TYR A 140 5.25 17.06 -10.61
C TYR A 140 5.93 17.99 -11.61
N LYS A 141 5.19 18.48 -12.62
CA LYS A 141 5.66 19.55 -13.53
C LYS A 141 6.17 20.76 -12.74
N ASP A 142 5.45 21.14 -11.68
CA ASP A 142 5.93 22.10 -10.70
C ASP A 142 6.83 21.38 -9.67
N ARG A 143 8.15 21.40 -9.90
CA ARG A 143 9.15 20.83 -8.96
C ARG A 143 9.13 21.52 -7.61
N GLY A 144 8.70 22.79 -7.56
CA GLY A 144 8.51 23.53 -6.33
C GLY A 144 7.47 22.86 -5.41
N PHE A 145 6.38 22.34 -5.98
CA PHE A 145 5.37 21.64 -5.21
C PHE A 145 5.88 20.28 -4.67
N THR A 146 6.65 19.52 -5.46
CA THR A 146 7.31 18.30 -4.94
C THR A 146 8.20 18.62 -3.74
N ARG A 147 9.01 19.70 -3.86
CA ARG A 147 9.88 20.19 -2.79
C ARG A 147 9.07 20.58 -1.55
N GLU A 148 8.00 21.36 -1.72
CA GLU A 148 7.10 21.77 -0.64
C GLU A 148 6.58 20.56 0.15
N LEU A 149 6.08 19.52 -0.53
CA LEU A 149 5.59 18.31 0.13
C LEU A 149 6.70 17.61 0.94
N ALA A 150 7.90 17.49 0.39
CA ALA A 150 9.05 16.89 1.08
C ALA A 150 9.46 17.71 2.31
N GLU A 151 9.54 19.04 2.19
CA GLU A 151 9.88 19.93 3.31
C GLU A 151 8.81 19.90 4.41
N ARG A 152 7.52 19.87 4.05
CA ARG A 152 6.41 19.73 5.02
C ARG A 152 6.49 18.41 5.75
N ALA A 153 6.78 17.31 5.05
CA ALA A 153 6.98 16.00 5.66
C ALA A 153 8.17 16.01 6.64
N ALA A 154 9.31 16.62 6.25
CA ALA A 154 10.47 16.77 7.12
C ALA A 154 10.14 17.57 8.39
N LYS A 155 9.50 18.73 8.24
CA LYS A 155 9.07 19.58 9.37
C LYS A 155 8.08 18.88 10.30
N SER A 156 7.26 17.99 9.75
CA SER A 156 6.26 17.21 10.50
C SER A 156 6.83 15.90 11.10
N GLY A 157 8.13 15.65 10.98
CA GLY A 157 8.82 14.51 11.59
C GLY A 157 8.46 13.16 10.96
N TYR A 158 8.31 13.12 9.62
CA TYR A 158 8.17 11.86 8.90
C TYR A 158 9.52 11.13 8.83
N ASP A 159 9.49 9.81 8.97
CA ASP A 159 10.68 8.96 9.07
C ASP A 159 11.28 8.61 7.71
N ALA A 160 10.48 8.58 6.64
CA ALA A 160 10.94 8.29 5.28
C ALA A 160 10.08 8.98 4.22
N LEU A 161 10.69 9.21 3.05
CA LEU A 161 10.01 9.69 1.85
C LEU A 161 9.95 8.56 0.82
N VAL A 162 8.78 8.35 0.21
CA VAL A 162 8.54 7.34 -0.82
C VAL A 162 8.23 8.04 -2.13
N LEU A 163 9.20 8.13 -3.02
CA LEU A 163 8.99 8.63 -4.37
C LEU A 163 8.42 7.52 -5.25
N THR A 164 7.22 7.73 -5.75
CA THR A 164 6.58 6.81 -6.69
C THR A 164 6.90 7.23 -8.12
N VAL A 165 7.45 6.30 -8.92
CA VAL A 165 8.02 6.59 -10.25
C VAL A 165 7.30 5.91 -11.41
N ASP A 166 6.25 5.14 -11.16
CA ASP A 166 5.46 4.41 -12.18
C ASP A 166 4.20 5.17 -12.63
N ASN A 167 4.14 6.49 -12.40
CA ASN A 167 2.94 7.29 -12.64
C ASN A 167 3.19 8.54 -13.51
N GLN A 168 4.12 8.47 -14.45
CA GLN A 168 4.34 9.54 -15.43
C GLN A 168 3.06 9.90 -16.21
N LEU A 169 2.22 8.89 -16.42
CA LEU A 169 0.88 8.97 -16.98
C LEU A 169 -0.11 8.27 -16.05
N THR A 170 -1.37 8.66 -16.13
CA THR A 170 -2.44 7.95 -15.40
C THR A 170 -2.81 6.68 -16.16
N GLY A 171 -2.81 5.53 -15.48
CA GLY A 171 -3.31 4.27 -16.05
C GLY A 171 -4.79 4.37 -16.39
N ASN A 172 -5.23 3.68 -17.44
CA ASN A 172 -6.61 3.67 -17.91
C ASN A 172 -7.50 2.81 -17.00
N ARG A 173 -8.15 3.43 -16.02
CA ARG A 173 -9.00 2.74 -15.02
C ARG A 173 -10.45 2.72 -15.49
N GLU A 174 -10.79 1.78 -16.34
CA GLU A 174 -12.10 1.71 -16.98
C GLU A 174 -13.27 1.58 -16.00
N ARG A 175 -13.10 0.90 -14.86
CA ARG A 175 -14.14 0.85 -13.82
C ARG A 175 -14.44 2.22 -13.26
N ASP A 176 -13.43 3.05 -13.03
CA ASP A 176 -13.60 4.40 -12.53
C ASP A 176 -14.37 5.26 -13.56
N ILE A 177 -14.01 5.15 -14.84
CA ILE A 177 -14.69 5.85 -15.95
C ILE A 177 -16.16 5.42 -16.03
N ARG A 178 -16.44 4.11 -16.04
CA ARG A 178 -17.80 3.56 -16.10
C ARG A 178 -18.68 3.97 -14.92
N ASN A 179 -18.10 4.14 -13.74
CA ASN A 179 -18.79 4.55 -12.54
C ASN A 179 -18.89 6.09 -12.39
N GLY A 180 -18.37 6.87 -13.33
CA GLY A 180 -18.28 8.33 -13.22
C GLY A 180 -17.34 8.80 -12.12
N PHE A 181 -16.47 7.93 -11.64
CA PHE A 181 -15.41 8.26 -10.66
C PHE A 181 -14.16 8.76 -11.40
N SER A 182 -14.40 9.62 -12.41
CA SER A 182 -13.35 10.33 -13.14
C SER A 182 -12.75 11.46 -12.29
N ILE A 183 -11.68 12.04 -12.74
CA ILE A 183 -11.11 13.26 -12.16
C ILE A 183 -11.35 14.40 -13.15
N PRO A 184 -12.28 15.34 -12.86
CA PRO A 184 -13.19 15.42 -11.70
C PRO A 184 -14.34 14.40 -11.75
N PRO A 185 -14.91 14.00 -10.58
CA PRO A 185 -16.00 13.03 -10.52
C PRO A 185 -17.27 13.50 -11.24
N GLN A 186 -17.88 12.61 -12.05
CA GLN A 186 -19.12 12.86 -12.80
C GLN A 186 -20.09 11.69 -12.61
N PHE A 187 -20.81 11.70 -11.49
CA PHE A 187 -21.77 10.62 -11.19
C PHE A 187 -23.06 10.80 -12.01
N GLY A 188 -23.39 9.80 -12.82
CA GLY A 188 -24.70 9.72 -13.49
C GLY A 188 -25.81 9.29 -12.51
N LEU A 189 -27.07 9.31 -12.98
CA LEU A 189 -28.23 8.93 -12.18
C LEU A 189 -28.13 7.54 -11.54
N ALA A 190 -27.56 6.56 -12.27
CA ALA A 190 -27.33 5.21 -11.75
C ALA A 190 -26.32 5.19 -10.59
N GLY A 191 -25.27 6.00 -10.67
CA GLY A 191 -24.28 6.16 -9.60
C GLY A 191 -24.89 6.78 -8.33
N LEU A 192 -25.71 7.82 -8.50
CA LEU A 192 -26.44 8.46 -7.41
C LEU A 192 -27.47 7.52 -6.75
N ALA A 193 -28.24 6.76 -7.56
CA ALA A 193 -29.14 5.74 -7.05
C ALA A 193 -28.39 4.63 -6.29
N GLY A 194 -27.24 4.17 -6.82
CA GLY A 194 -26.38 3.20 -6.14
C GLY A 194 -25.84 3.69 -4.80
N MET A 195 -25.56 4.99 -4.66
CA MET A 195 -25.18 5.60 -3.38
C MET A 195 -26.37 5.65 -2.41
N ALA A 196 -27.55 5.99 -2.89
CA ALA A 196 -28.78 6.08 -2.07
C ALA A 196 -29.13 4.72 -1.41
N LEU A 197 -28.81 3.60 -2.06
CA LEU A 197 -29.03 2.26 -1.52
C LEU A 197 -28.06 1.89 -0.38
N LYS A 198 -27.04 2.71 -0.09
CA LYS A 198 -26.04 2.49 0.97
C LYS A 198 -26.29 3.43 2.16
N ALA A 199 -27.47 3.31 2.75
CA ALA A 199 -27.94 4.20 3.81
C ALA A 199 -26.98 4.31 5.00
N GLU A 200 -26.38 3.19 5.43
CA GLU A 200 -25.40 3.20 6.53
C GLU A 200 -24.13 4.00 6.17
N TRP A 201 -23.60 3.80 4.96
CA TRP A 201 -22.46 4.57 4.46
C TRP A 201 -22.82 6.06 4.33
N LEU A 202 -23.99 6.40 3.75
CA LEU A 202 -24.45 7.78 3.63
C LEU A 202 -24.62 8.45 4.99
N TRP A 203 -25.23 7.77 5.96
CA TRP A 203 -25.41 8.30 7.31
C TRP A 203 -24.06 8.57 7.98
N ARG A 204 -23.12 7.65 7.83
CA ARG A 204 -21.74 7.77 8.36
C ARG A 204 -21.01 8.95 7.72
N MET A 205 -21.11 9.08 6.40
CA MET A 205 -20.39 10.08 5.62
C MET A 205 -21.09 11.45 5.53
N ARG A 206 -22.31 11.60 6.06
CA ARG A 206 -23.16 12.79 5.87
C ARG A 206 -22.51 14.13 6.22
N ARG A 207 -21.56 14.14 7.16
CA ARG A 207 -20.84 15.34 7.59
C ARG A 207 -19.51 15.53 6.87
N GLU A 208 -18.99 14.47 6.28
CA GLU A 208 -17.65 14.44 5.69
C GLU A 208 -17.69 14.54 4.16
N ILE A 209 -18.76 14.05 3.52
CA ILE A 209 -18.81 13.94 2.05
C ILE A 209 -18.56 15.29 1.34
N GLY A 210 -19.04 16.39 1.90
CA GLY A 210 -18.81 17.74 1.38
C GLY A 210 -17.43 18.33 1.69
N ARG A 211 -16.64 17.64 2.54
CA ARG A 211 -15.29 18.07 2.96
C ARG A 211 -14.20 17.23 2.30
N ILE A 212 -14.59 16.16 1.57
CA ILE A 212 -13.63 15.30 0.89
C ILE A 212 -12.95 16.09 -0.21
N THR A 213 -11.64 16.22 -0.08
CA THR A 213 -10.75 16.86 -1.05
C THR A 213 -9.37 16.24 -0.94
N PHE A 214 -8.44 16.64 -1.79
CA PHE A 214 -7.02 16.27 -1.66
C PHE A 214 -6.33 17.30 -0.75
N GLY A 215 -6.24 16.99 0.56
CA GLY A 215 -5.85 17.95 1.59
C GLY A 215 -4.51 18.64 1.35
N ASN A 216 -3.53 17.92 0.77
CA ASN A 216 -2.20 18.46 0.50
C ASN A 216 -2.13 19.39 -0.72
N TYR A 217 -3.21 19.48 -1.53
CA TYR A 217 -3.29 20.35 -2.72
C TYR A 217 -4.13 21.61 -2.50
N VAL A 218 -4.76 21.75 -1.34
CA VAL A 218 -5.53 22.95 -0.97
C VAL A 218 -4.61 23.94 -0.27
N ARG A 219 -4.45 25.13 -0.86
CA ARG A 219 -3.68 26.21 -0.25
C ARG A 219 -4.57 27.04 0.69
N PRO A 220 -4.00 27.65 1.73
CA PRO A 220 -4.75 28.55 2.60
C PRO A 220 -5.49 29.64 1.80
N GLY A 221 -6.80 29.76 2.01
CA GLY A 221 -7.66 30.73 1.31
C GLY A 221 -8.16 30.29 -0.07
N GLU A 222 -7.79 29.10 -0.57
CA GLU A 222 -8.33 28.55 -1.82
C GLU A 222 -9.58 27.69 -1.59
N ALA A 223 -10.43 27.61 -2.63
CA ALA A 223 -11.58 26.73 -2.62
C ALA A 223 -11.16 25.25 -2.56
N SER A 224 -11.74 24.49 -1.64
CA SER A 224 -11.49 23.07 -1.44
C SER A 224 -12.35 22.15 -2.34
N ASP A 225 -12.94 22.68 -3.42
CA ASP A 225 -13.77 21.89 -4.34
C ASP A 225 -12.95 20.75 -4.94
N ILE A 226 -13.37 19.52 -4.67
CA ILE A 226 -12.69 18.31 -5.10
C ILE A 226 -12.49 18.25 -6.62
N LYS A 227 -13.42 18.77 -7.42
CA LYS A 227 -13.34 18.74 -8.88
C LYS A 227 -12.21 19.65 -9.36
N LEU A 228 -12.09 20.83 -8.80
CA LEU A 228 -11.06 21.80 -9.14
C LEU A 228 -9.68 21.28 -8.70
N VAL A 229 -9.57 20.78 -7.47
CA VAL A 229 -8.32 20.25 -6.91
C VAL A 229 -7.88 18.99 -7.66
N ALA A 230 -8.80 18.08 -7.99
CA ALA A 230 -8.53 16.87 -8.75
C ALA A 230 -8.05 17.18 -10.18
N GLY A 231 -8.65 18.17 -10.85
CA GLY A 231 -8.21 18.62 -12.17
C GLY A 231 -6.79 19.18 -12.14
N ARG A 232 -6.45 19.99 -11.12
CA ARG A 232 -5.07 20.48 -10.90
C ARG A 232 -4.09 19.32 -10.71
N MET A 233 -4.43 18.37 -9.84
CA MET A 233 -3.57 17.19 -9.55
C MET A 233 -3.26 16.41 -10.83
N ALA A 234 -4.26 16.13 -11.68
CA ALA A 234 -4.05 15.41 -12.93
C ALA A 234 -3.16 16.18 -13.91
N ALA A 235 -3.33 17.51 -14.00
CA ALA A 235 -2.52 18.38 -14.86
C ALA A 235 -1.05 18.50 -14.40
N MET A 236 -0.76 18.21 -13.15
CA MET A 236 0.58 18.30 -12.57
C MET A 236 1.47 17.09 -12.83
N LEU A 237 0.92 15.93 -13.26
CA LEU A 237 1.72 14.76 -13.60
C LEU A 237 2.70 15.09 -14.74
N ASP A 238 3.91 14.59 -14.63
CA ASP A 238 5.00 14.92 -15.56
C ASP A 238 5.55 13.68 -16.27
N PRO A 239 5.25 13.51 -17.56
CA PRO A 239 5.81 12.42 -18.35
C PRO A 239 7.32 12.58 -18.63
N THR A 240 7.93 13.74 -18.31
CA THR A 240 9.36 14.01 -18.53
C THR A 240 10.21 13.72 -17.29
N MET A 241 9.61 13.18 -16.20
CA MET A 241 10.33 12.80 -14.99
C MET A 241 11.52 11.91 -15.33
N SER A 242 12.65 12.19 -14.71
CA SER A 242 13.93 11.52 -14.97
C SER A 242 14.76 11.33 -13.70
N TRP A 243 15.89 10.64 -13.82
CA TRP A 243 16.81 10.43 -12.70
C TRP A 243 17.37 11.73 -12.12
N SER A 244 17.48 12.81 -12.91
CA SER A 244 17.89 14.11 -12.38
C SER A 244 16.92 14.67 -11.35
N ASP A 245 15.63 14.40 -11.49
CA ASP A 245 14.61 14.81 -10.51
C ASP A 245 14.76 14.03 -9.19
N VAL A 246 15.16 12.75 -9.28
CA VAL A 246 15.47 11.93 -8.10
C VAL A 246 16.69 12.50 -7.37
N ASP A 247 17.74 12.87 -8.11
CA ASP A 247 18.95 13.47 -7.53
C ASP A 247 18.64 14.82 -6.85
N GLU A 248 17.78 15.64 -7.44
CA GLU A 248 17.35 16.91 -6.81
C GLU A 248 16.52 16.66 -5.54
N LEU A 249 15.62 15.69 -5.55
CA LEU A 249 14.85 15.34 -4.36
C LEU A 249 15.75 14.81 -3.24
N ARG A 250 16.77 14.01 -3.58
CA ARG A 250 17.78 13.52 -2.63
C ARG A 250 18.53 14.64 -1.90
N LYS A 251 18.79 15.76 -2.57
CA LYS A 251 19.45 16.93 -1.96
C LYS A 251 18.55 17.62 -0.91
N ILE A 252 17.25 17.54 -1.09
CA ILE A 252 16.26 18.17 -0.21
C ILE A 252 15.93 17.30 1.00
N TRP A 253 15.72 16.01 0.76
CA TRP A 253 15.35 15.05 1.78
C TRP A 253 16.58 14.32 2.33
N THR A 254 16.90 14.52 3.60
CA THR A 254 18.10 13.96 4.25
C THR A 254 17.87 12.61 4.94
N GLY A 255 16.59 12.23 5.18
CA GLY A 255 16.21 10.94 5.74
C GLY A 255 16.18 9.82 4.68
N PRO A 256 15.72 8.62 5.05
CA PRO A 256 15.51 7.52 4.10
C PRO A 256 14.61 7.91 2.92
N LEU A 257 15.14 7.76 1.69
CA LEU A 257 14.43 7.97 0.43
C LEU A 257 14.25 6.65 -0.30
N LEU A 258 13.00 6.25 -0.53
CA LEU A 258 12.65 5.02 -1.20
C LEU A 258 12.08 5.31 -2.59
N LEU A 259 12.40 4.46 -3.58
CA LEU A 259 11.72 4.45 -4.87
C LEU A 259 10.67 3.34 -4.92
N LYS A 260 9.44 3.70 -5.29
CA LYS A 260 8.32 2.78 -5.48
C LYS A 260 7.91 2.72 -6.96
N GLY A 261 7.69 1.51 -7.48
CA GLY A 261 7.34 1.32 -8.89
C GLY A 261 8.47 0.71 -9.72
N ILE A 262 9.48 0.14 -9.06
CA ILE A 262 10.64 -0.48 -9.72
C ILE A 262 10.32 -1.94 -10.03
N LEU A 263 10.41 -2.31 -11.32
CA LEU A 263 10.22 -3.68 -11.81
C LEU A 263 11.41 -4.19 -12.64
N HIS A 264 12.33 -3.31 -13.03
CA HIS A 264 13.47 -3.67 -13.87
C HIS A 264 14.78 -3.69 -13.07
N PRO A 265 15.58 -4.79 -13.13
CA PRO A 265 16.81 -4.90 -12.34
C PRO A 265 17.84 -3.81 -12.59
N MET A 266 17.95 -3.31 -13.83
CA MET A 266 18.86 -2.21 -14.16
C MET A 266 18.46 -0.91 -13.45
N GLU A 267 17.15 -0.62 -13.37
CA GLU A 267 16.64 0.55 -12.64
C GLU A 267 16.93 0.41 -11.11
N ALA A 268 16.80 -0.80 -10.58
CA ALA A 268 17.15 -1.08 -9.19
C ALA A 268 18.63 -0.82 -8.91
N LYS A 269 19.52 -1.26 -9.82
CA LYS A 269 20.96 -1.01 -9.71
C LYS A 269 21.27 0.50 -9.79
N THR A 270 20.69 1.19 -10.76
CA THR A 270 20.85 2.65 -10.91
C THR A 270 20.38 3.40 -9.67
N ALA A 271 19.24 3.00 -9.08
CA ALA A 271 18.74 3.62 -7.86
C ALA A 271 19.74 3.53 -6.70
N VAL A 272 20.32 2.36 -6.49
CA VAL A 272 21.32 2.14 -5.45
C VAL A 272 22.61 2.98 -5.71
N GLU A 273 23.06 3.03 -6.97
CA GLU A 273 24.22 3.83 -7.37
C GLU A 273 24.01 5.33 -7.17
N ARG A 274 22.75 5.81 -7.17
CA ARG A 274 22.35 7.19 -6.90
C ARG A 274 22.02 7.49 -5.43
N GLY A 275 22.32 6.57 -4.53
CA GLY A 275 22.16 6.81 -3.08
C GLY A 275 20.71 6.76 -2.60
N ILE A 276 19.86 5.94 -3.25
CA ILE A 276 18.53 5.61 -2.76
C ILE A 276 18.65 4.59 -1.63
N ASP A 277 17.92 4.82 -0.53
CA ASP A 277 18.03 4.04 0.70
C ASP A 277 17.16 2.79 0.72
N GLY A 278 16.21 2.64 -0.22
CA GLY A 278 15.35 1.46 -0.29
C GLY A 278 14.48 1.42 -1.54
N LEU A 279 14.05 0.22 -1.92
CA LEU A 279 13.22 0.00 -3.09
C LEU A 279 11.92 -0.68 -2.71
N ILE A 280 10.82 -0.27 -3.36
CA ILE A 280 9.52 -0.96 -3.29
C ILE A 280 9.22 -1.51 -4.68
N VAL A 281 9.39 -2.83 -4.84
CA VAL A 281 9.03 -3.56 -6.05
C VAL A 281 7.52 -3.51 -6.20
N SER A 282 7.04 -2.85 -7.24
CA SER A 282 5.64 -2.48 -7.38
C SER A 282 5.25 -2.25 -8.83
N ASN A 283 4.05 -2.68 -9.21
CA ASN A 283 3.36 -2.29 -10.43
C ASN A 283 2.09 -1.47 -10.12
N HIS A 284 2.13 -0.71 -8.99
CA HIS A 284 0.99 0.06 -8.50
C HIS A 284 -0.28 -0.78 -8.24
N GLY A 285 -0.09 -2.06 -7.92
CA GLY A 285 -1.20 -3.00 -7.73
C GLY A 285 -2.04 -3.24 -9.00
N GLY A 286 -1.42 -3.18 -10.20
CA GLY A 286 -2.09 -3.34 -11.48
C GLY A 286 -2.97 -2.14 -11.88
N ARG A 287 -2.65 -0.93 -11.43
CA ARG A 287 -3.44 0.29 -11.69
C ARG A 287 -2.80 1.21 -12.74
N GLN A 288 -1.60 0.88 -13.22
CA GLN A 288 -0.84 1.66 -14.20
C GLN A 288 -0.73 0.88 -15.52
N LEU A 289 0.38 0.28 -15.84
CA LEU A 289 0.55 -0.54 -17.04
C LEU A 289 -0.15 -1.89 -16.84
N ASP A 290 -1.22 -2.16 -17.59
CA ASP A 290 -1.73 -3.53 -17.68
C ASP A 290 -0.82 -4.37 -18.58
N GLY A 291 -0.66 -5.66 -18.31
CA GLY A 291 0.35 -6.50 -18.95
C GLY A 291 1.72 -6.49 -18.27
N ALA A 292 1.96 -5.65 -17.25
CA ALA A 292 3.17 -5.71 -16.44
C ALA A 292 3.29 -7.04 -15.68
N PRO A 293 4.51 -7.53 -15.38
CA PRO A 293 4.69 -8.72 -14.54
C PRO A 293 4.17 -8.48 -13.12
N ALA A 294 3.81 -9.56 -12.42
CA ALA A 294 3.54 -9.50 -11.00
C ALA A 294 4.79 -9.09 -10.22
N SER A 295 4.62 -8.22 -9.22
CA SER A 295 5.74 -7.71 -8.42
C SER A 295 6.54 -8.86 -7.76
N ILE A 296 5.85 -9.89 -7.25
CA ILE A 296 6.51 -11.06 -6.64
C ILE A 296 7.35 -11.86 -7.65
N ALA A 297 6.96 -11.89 -8.91
CA ALA A 297 7.68 -12.64 -9.95
C ALA A 297 9.02 -12.01 -10.33
N VAL A 298 9.14 -10.67 -10.23
CA VAL A 298 10.39 -9.95 -10.53
C VAL A 298 11.23 -9.68 -9.27
N LEU A 299 10.68 -9.93 -8.09
CA LEU A 299 11.37 -9.69 -6.82
C LEU A 299 12.76 -10.34 -6.75
N PRO A 300 12.95 -11.63 -7.10
CA PRO A 300 14.28 -12.28 -6.99
C PRO A 300 15.35 -11.57 -7.83
N SER A 301 15.03 -11.14 -9.05
CA SER A 301 15.99 -10.44 -9.91
C SER A 301 16.31 -9.02 -9.41
N ILE A 302 15.37 -8.34 -8.77
CA ILE A 302 15.62 -7.05 -8.11
C ILE A 302 16.51 -7.23 -6.89
N VAL A 303 16.23 -8.22 -6.04
CA VAL A 303 17.05 -8.54 -4.86
C VAL A 303 18.49 -8.87 -5.27
N GLU A 304 18.67 -9.66 -6.32
CA GLU A 304 19.99 -9.97 -6.89
C GLU A 304 20.73 -8.72 -7.38
N ALA A 305 20.05 -7.86 -8.14
CA ALA A 305 20.63 -6.60 -8.65
C ALA A 305 21.03 -5.63 -7.55
N VAL A 306 20.27 -5.58 -6.46
CA VAL A 306 20.54 -4.75 -5.27
C VAL A 306 21.69 -5.33 -4.44
N ALA A 307 21.86 -6.66 -4.42
CA ALA A 307 22.93 -7.38 -3.73
C ALA A 307 23.09 -7.00 -2.24
N GLY A 308 21.97 -6.82 -1.53
CA GLY A 308 21.94 -6.51 -0.10
C GLY A 308 22.36 -5.09 0.29
N ARG A 309 22.63 -4.21 -0.68
CA ARG A 309 23.10 -2.84 -0.43
C ARG A 309 22.04 -1.94 0.22
N VAL A 310 20.78 -2.17 -0.11
CA VAL A 310 19.63 -1.45 0.47
C VAL A 310 18.46 -2.40 0.69
N PRO A 311 17.52 -2.10 1.60
CA PRO A 311 16.28 -2.84 1.76
C PRO A 311 15.44 -2.88 0.48
N VAL A 312 14.93 -4.08 0.15
CA VAL A 312 13.95 -4.30 -0.91
C VAL A 312 12.62 -4.67 -0.28
N LEU A 313 11.59 -3.91 -0.57
CA LEU A 313 10.23 -4.12 -0.12
C LEU A 313 9.36 -4.53 -1.30
N LEU A 314 8.20 -5.12 -1.02
CA LEU A 314 7.25 -5.56 -2.05
C LEU A 314 5.87 -4.98 -1.81
N ASP A 315 5.18 -4.58 -2.88
CA ASP A 315 3.73 -4.43 -2.86
C ASP A 315 3.07 -5.12 -4.07
N GLY A 316 1.74 -5.18 -4.04
CA GLY A 316 0.95 -5.82 -5.12
C GLY A 316 0.62 -7.28 -4.84
N GLY A 317 -0.67 -7.57 -4.73
CA GLY A 317 -1.20 -8.94 -4.61
C GLY A 317 -1.20 -9.56 -3.22
N VAL A 318 -0.53 -9.01 -2.24
CA VAL A 318 -0.44 -9.55 -0.87
C VAL A 318 -1.83 -9.62 -0.22
N ARG A 319 -2.32 -10.83 0.06
CA ARG A 319 -3.67 -11.10 0.61
C ARG A 319 -3.65 -12.04 1.82
N ARG A 320 -2.54 -12.71 2.08
CA ARG A 320 -2.36 -13.67 3.16
C ARG A 320 -1.04 -13.43 3.89
N GLY A 321 -0.97 -13.85 5.14
CA GLY A 321 0.30 -13.92 5.86
C GLY A 321 1.32 -14.86 5.18
N SER A 322 0.85 -15.92 4.50
CA SER A 322 1.71 -16.77 3.67
C SER A 322 2.34 -16.03 2.50
N ASP A 323 1.64 -15.05 1.89
CA ASP A 323 2.21 -14.25 0.81
C ASP A 323 3.36 -13.38 1.31
N VAL A 324 3.21 -12.83 2.53
CA VAL A 324 4.31 -12.09 3.19
C VAL A 324 5.49 -13.02 3.42
N VAL A 325 5.28 -14.19 4.02
CA VAL A 325 6.38 -15.17 4.27
C VAL A 325 7.09 -15.57 2.96
N LYS A 326 6.34 -15.80 1.87
CA LYS A 326 6.90 -16.09 0.54
C LYS A 326 7.76 -14.93 0.03
N ALA A 327 7.28 -13.70 0.14
CA ALA A 327 8.04 -12.52 -0.28
C ALA A 327 9.33 -12.34 0.53
N LEU A 328 9.28 -12.56 1.85
CA LEU A 328 10.46 -12.48 2.71
C LEU A 328 11.47 -13.59 2.37
N ALA A 329 11.01 -14.82 2.18
CA ALA A 329 11.87 -15.93 1.77
C ALA A 329 12.55 -15.69 0.40
N LEU A 330 11.93 -14.90 -0.49
CA LEU A 330 12.51 -14.48 -1.76
C LEU A 330 13.40 -13.22 -1.64
N GLY A 331 13.59 -12.68 -0.44
CA GLY A 331 14.55 -11.61 -0.15
C GLY A 331 13.93 -10.23 0.04
N ALA A 332 12.61 -10.08 0.08
CA ALA A 332 11.99 -8.85 0.56
C ALA A 332 12.21 -8.71 2.08
N GLN A 333 12.33 -7.48 2.57
CA GLN A 333 12.42 -7.22 4.02
C GLN A 333 11.08 -6.84 4.64
N ALA A 334 10.14 -6.34 3.85
CA ALA A 334 8.76 -6.09 4.26
C ALA A 334 7.82 -6.05 3.06
N CYS A 335 6.52 -6.16 3.33
CA CYS A 335 5.46 -5.99 2.35
C CYS A 335 4.59 -4.78 2.68
N LEU A 336 4.17 -4.02 1.66
CA LEU A 336 3.17 -2.99 1.80
C LEU A 336 1.79 -3.53 1.38
N VAL A 337 0.77 -3.20 2.18
CA VAL A 337 -0.63 -3.54 1.89
C VAL A 337 -1.44 -2.27 1.74
N ALA A 338 -2.11 -2.11 0.60
CA ALA A 338 -2.88 -0.92 0.27
C ALA A 338 -4.40 -1.18 0.32
N ARG A 339 -4.95 -1.96 -0.62
CA ARG A 339 -6.39 -2.27 -0.67
C ARG A 339 -6.97 -2.86 0.62
N PRO A 340 -6.28 -3.80 1.32
CA PRO A 340 -6.80 -4.39 2.55
C PRO A 340 -7.14 -3.39 3.64
N GLN A 341 -6.35 -2.30 3.81
CA GLN A 341 -6.69 -1.25 4.77
C GLN A 341 -8.01 -0.55 4.44
N LEU A 342 -8.27 -0.28 3.15
CA LEU A 342 -9.51 0.38 2.72
C LEU A 342 -10.73 -0.51 2.96
N TRP A 343 -10.59 -1.83 2.78
CA TRP A 343 -11.64 -2.78 3.13
C TRP A 343 -11.84 -2.83 4.66
N GLY A 344 -10.78 -2.79 5.44
CA GLY A 344 -10.85 -2.67 6.90
C GLY A 344 -11.59 -1.41 7.34
N LEU A 345 -11.20 -0.26 6.79
CA LEU A 345 -11.87 1.02 7.03
C LEU A 345 -13.37 0.93 6.73
N ALA A 346 -13.75 0.40 5.55
CA ALA A 346 -15.14 0.31 5.13
C ALA A 346 -16.03 -0.49 6.11
N ILE A 347 -15.46 -1.51 6.75
CA ILE A 347 -16.18 -2.39 7.68
C ILE A 347 -16.33 -1.76 9.06
N ALA A 348 -15.24 -1.26 9.66
CA ALA A 348 -15.23 -0.85 11.06
C ALA A 348 -14.17 0.25 11.39
N GLY A 349 -13.78 1.06 10.41
CA GLY A 349 -12.82 2.15 10.63
C GLY A 349 -11.49 1.67 11.19
N GLU A 350 -11.01 2.32 12.23
CA GLU A 350 -9.76 1.98 12.92
C GLU A 350 -9.72 0.52 13.40
N ALA A 351 -10.80 0.04 14.02
CA ALA A 351 -10.89 -1.35 14.49
C ALA A 351 -10.82 -2.36 13.33
N GLY A 352 -11.36 -2.01 12.15
CA GLY A 352 -11.29 -2.86 10.95
C GLY A 352 -9.87 -2.95 10.40
N VAL A 353 -9.10 -1.85 10.42
CA VAL A 353 -7.68 -1.85 10.02
C VAL A 353 -6.82 -2.62 11.03
N ALA A 354 -7.04 -2.43 12.33
CA ALA A 354 -6.34 -3.18 13.37
C ALA A 354 -6.60 -4.69 13.23
N HIS A 355 -7.86 -5.09 12.97
CA HIS A 355 -8.21 -6.48 12.72
C HIS A 355 -7.53 -7.04 11.46
N MET A 356 -7.46 -6.28 10.39
CA MET A 356 -6.73 -6.64 9.17
C MET A 356 -5.24 -6.92 9.46
N LEU A 357 -4.58 -6.05 10.23
CA LEU A 357 -3.17 -6.24 10.62
C LEU A 357 -2.99 -7.48 11.50
N GLU A 358 -3.93 -7.73 12.41
CA GLU A 358 -3.91 -8.92 13.27
C GLU A 358 -4.10 -10.22 12.47
N LEU A 359 -4.94 -10.22 11.42
CA LEU A 359 -5.06 -11.37 10.52
C LEU A 359 -3.71 -11.69 9.84
N TYR A 360 -3.00 -10.70 9.32
CA TYR A 360 -1.65 -10.92 8.78
C TYR A 360 -0.69 -11.47 9.83
N ARG A 361 -0.67 -10.90 11.03
CA ARG A 361 0.18 -11.36 12.15
C ARG A 361 -0.06 -12.82 12.47
N GLN A 362 -1.32 -13.21 12.66
CA GLN A 362 -1.70 -14.58 13.01
C GLN A 362 -1.40 -15.57 11.89
N GLU A 363 -1.69 -15.20 10.63
CA GLU A 363 -1.40 -16.05 9.49
C GLU A 363 0.11 -16.25 9.31
N MET A 364 0.92 -15.18 9.40
CA MET A 364 2.38 -15.27 9.34
C MET A 364 2.94 -16.16 10.44
N SER A 365 2.55 -15.91 11.69
CA SER A 365 2.99 -16.72 12.83
C SER A 365 2.65 -18.20 12.63
N ARG A 366 1.45 -18.50 12.14
CA ARG A 366 1.03 -19.89 11.86
C ARG A 366 1.87 -20.51 10.75
N VAL A 367 2.10 -19.81 9.64
CA VAL A 367 2.89 -20.30 8.51
C VAL A 367 4.32 -20.55 8.94
N MET A 368 4.95 -19.61 9.65
CA MET A 368 6.30 -19.80 10.18
C MET A 368 6.40 -21.02 11.10
N GLY A 369 5.43 -21.18 12.02
CA GLY A 369 5.39 -22.37 12.90
C GLY A 369 5.25 -23.68 12.13
N LEU A 370 4.40 -23.73 11.09
CA LEU A 370 4.25 -24.92 10.24
C LEU A 370 5.52 -25.20 9.39
N CYS A 371 6.26 -24.15 9.04
CA CYS A 371 7.52 -24.26 8.31
C CYS A 371 8.74 -24.54 9.23
N GLY A 372 8.56 -24.53 10.56
CA GLY A 372 9.66 -24.72 11.50
C GLY A 372 10.60 -23.52 11.60
N ILE A 373 10.09 -22.30 11.42
CA ILE A 373 10.83 -21.03 11.45
C ILE A 373 10.42 -20.23 12.69
N ALA A 374 11.39 -19.84 13.50
CA ALA A 374 11.15 -19.07 14.74
C ALA A 374 11.27 -17.56 14.53
N ARG A 375 12.13 -17.11 13.64
CA ARG A 375 12.45 -15.69 13.42
C ARG A 375 12.31 -15.31 11.95
N ILE A 376 11.94 -14.06 11.67
CA ILE A 376 11.89 -13.53 10.29
C ILE A 376 13.27 -13.64 9.62
N ASP A 377 14.35 -13.41 10.34
CA ASP A 377 15.72 -13.49 9.82
C ASP A 377 16.14 -14.88 9.36
N ASP A 378 15.42 -15.93 9.80
CA ASP A 378 15.68 -17.32 9.40
C ASP A 378 14.95 -17.71 8.08
N LEU A 379 14.16 -16.78 7.50
CA LEU A 379 13.50 -17.00 6.23
C LEU A 379 14.51 -16.87 5.07
N GLY A 380 14.62 -17.89 4.25
CA GLY A 380 15.53 -17.93 3.13
C GLY A 380 14.97 -18.66 1.91
N LYS A 381 15.70 -18.62 0.79
CA LYS A 381 15.29 -19.24 -0.48
C LYS A 381 15.15 -20.77 -0.39
N ASP A 382 15.81 -21.40 0.56
CA ASP A 382 15.70 -22.85 0.85
C ASP A 382 14.31 -23.26 1.35
N LEU A 383 13.53 -22.30 1.84
CA LEU A 383 12.12 -22.48 2.21
C LEU A 383 11.19 -22.51 0.99
N VAL A 384 11.64 -22.04 -0.17
CA VAL A 384 10.78 -21.84 -1.35
C VAL A 384 11.00 -22.98 -2.36
N PHE A 385 9.90 -23.63 -2.73
CA PHE A 385 9.87 -24.57 -3.85
C PHE A 385 9.21 -23.90 -5.06
N THR A 386 9.94 -23.86 -6.17
CA THR A 386 9.43 -23.38 -7.45
C THR A 386 9.46 -24.54 -8.44
N HIS A 387 8.33 -24.86 -9.07
CA HIS A 387 8.32 -25.83 -10.16
C HIS A 387 9.16 -25.28 -11.32
N SER A 388 10.29 -25.94 -11.62
CA SER A 388 11.00 -25.67 -12.87
C SER A 388 10.16 -26.16 -14.03
N ILE A 389 9.85 -25.30 -14.99
CA ILE A 389 9.10 -25.63 -16.21
C ILE A 389 9.87 -26.68 -17.05
N ASP A 390 11.17 -26.88 -16.79
CA ASP A 390 12.07 -27.75 -17.56
C ASP A 390 12.30 -29.14 -16.96
N GLY A 391 11.55 -29.59 -15.92
CA GLY A 391 11.65 -30.96 -15.39
C GLY A 391 13.02 -31.33 -14.81
N ARG A 392 13.95 -30.41 -14.62
CA ARG A 392 15.22 -30.64 -13.92
C ARG A 392 15.07 -30.13 -12.48
N GLN A 393 15.14 -31.08 -11.55
CA GLN A 393 15.36 -30.77 -10.14
C GLN A 393 16.75 -30.15 -9.96
N PRO A 394 16.93 -29.19 -9.04
CA PRO A 394 18.24 -28.66 -8.70
C PRO A 394 19.20 -29.71 -8.15
#